data_6a2c19e56ca5aea78c172c9f9b653c6e
#
_entry.id   6a2c19e56ca5aea78c172c9f9b653c6e
#
_cell.length_a   1.000
_cell.length_b   1.000
_cell.length_c   1.000
_cell.angle_alpha   90.00
_cell.angle_beta   90.00
_cell.angle_gamma   90.00
#
_symmetry.space_group_name_H-M   'P 1'
#
loop_
_entity.id
_entity.type
_entity.pdbx_description
1 polymer ?
#
loop_
_entity_poly.entity_id
_entity_poly.type
_entity_poly.pdbx_seq_one_letter_code
_entity_poly.pdbx_strand_id
1 'polypeptide(L)'
;MTEDTDKKKKKKPISATIKRLVWNTNIGEDIGKSKCMCCYSTDITQTSFNCGHIVAEANRGDTIVSNLKPICQNCNSSMGTKNMEEFMKSLK
;
A
#
# COMPACT_ATOMS: atom_id res chain seq x y z
N MET A 1 3.87 -25.45 16.94
CA MET A 1 3.34 -24.85 16.66
C MET A 1 3.20 -24.39 16.34
N THR A 2 3.49 -24.25 16.49
CA THR A 2 3.11 -23.54 16.15
C THR A 2 2.80 -22.91 15.61
N GLU A 3 2.87 -22.72 15.65
CA GLU A 3 2.44 -21.90 15.30
C GLU A 3 2.20 -21.12 15.13
N ASP A 4 2.29 -21.18 15.26
CA ASP A 4 1.87 -20.21 15.11
C ASP A 4 2.03 -19.37 15.08
N THR A 5 2.34 -19.61 15.26
CA THR A 5 2.34 -18.64 15.23
C THR A 5 2.49 -17.99 14.66
N ASP A 6 2.60 -17.98 14.71
CA ASP A 6 2.49 -17.14 14.23
C ASP A 6 1.98 -16.75 13.65
N LYS A 7 1.49 -17.05 13.67
CA LYS A 7 0.85 -16.52 13.30
C LYS A 7 0.49 -15.70 13.52
N LYS A 8 0.39 -15.63 13.58
CA LYS A 8 0.03 -14.66 13.86
C LYS A 8 0.43 -13.42 13.72
N LYS A 9 0.46 -12.95 13.92
CA LYS A 9 0.89 -11.84 13.68
C LYS A 9 1.26 -11.56 12.35
N LYS A 10 1.13 -12.39 11.51
CA LYS A 10 1.39 -12.18 10.16
C LYS A 10 0.32 -11.40 9.53
N LYS A 11 0.67 -10.44 8.69
CA LYS A 11 -0.29 -9.71 7.89
C LYS A 11 -0.88 -10.61 6.85
N LYS A 12 -2.17 -10.48 6.64
CA LYS A 12 -2.79 -11.19 5.54
C LYS A 12 -2.45 -10.49 4.24
N PRO A 13 -2.25 -11.25 3.16
CA PRO A 13 -2.04 -10.63 1.85
C PRO A 13 -3.28 -9.84 1.45
N ILE A 14 -3.07 -8.73 0.78
CA ILE A 14 -4.18 -7.93 0.26
C ILE A 14 -4.74 -8.64 -0.95
N SER A 15 -6.05 -8.85 -1.00
CA SER A 15 -6.67 -9.61 -2.07
C SER A 15 -6.54 -8.91 -3.41
N ALA A 16 -6.57 -9.68 -4.48
CA ALA A 16 -6.50 -9.13 -5.83
C ALA A 16 -7.66 -8.19 -6.11
N THR A 17 -8.82 -8.47 -5.54
CA THR A 17 -9.99 -7.62 -5.71
C THR A 17 -9.76 -6.25 -5.10
N ILE A 18 -9.21 -6.20 -3.89
CA ILE A 18 -8.91 -4.93 -3.23
C ILE A 18 -7.84 -4.17 -3.99
N LYS A 19 -6.79 -4.86 -4.44
CA LYS A 19 -5.74 -4.22 -5.23
C LYS A 19 -6.30 -3.57 -6.47
N ARG A 20 -7.17 -4.28 -7.18
CA ARG A 20 -7.76 -3.75 -8.40
C ARG A 20 -8.61 -2.51 -8.09
N LEU A 21 -9.38 -2.56 -7.01
CA LEU A 21 -10.21 -1.41 -6.65
C LEU A 21 -9.37 -0.21 -6.20
N VAL A 22 -8.25 -0.47 -5.54
CA VAL A 22 -7.33 0.61 -5.15
C VAL A 22 -6.79 1.31 -6.39
N TRP A 23 -6.37 0.54 -7.40
CA TRP A 23 -5.89 1.13 -8.64
C TRP A 23 -7.00 1.90 -9.35
N ASN A 24 -8.16 1.26 -9.51
CA ASN A 24 -9.26 1.88 -10.26
C ASN A 24 -9.77 3.14 -9.59
N THR A 25 -9.82 3.15 -8.26
CA THR A 25 -10.33 4.30 -7.51
C THR A 25 -9.35 5.46 -7.53
N ASN A 26 -8.05 5.18 -7.44
CA ASN A 26 -7.04 6.23 -7.32
C ASN A 26 -6.49 6.69 -8.66
N ILE A 27 -6.42 5.80 -9.63
CA ILE A 27 -5.79 6.09 -10.93
C ILE A 27 -6.79 5.95 -12.06
N GLY A 28 -7.39 4.77 -12.20
CA GLY A 28 -8.35 4.51 -13.26
C GLY A 28 -8.09 3.18 -13.92
N GLU A 29 -9.17 2.43 -14.18
CA GLU A 29 -8.98 1.10 -14.74
C GLU A 29 -8.45 1.10 -16.17
N ASP A 30 -8.59 2.22 -16.87
CA ASP A 30 -8.09 2.35 -18.24
C ASP A 30 -6.64 2.81 -18.31
N ILE A 31 -6.04 3.09 -17.16
CA ILE A 31 -4.67 3.61 -17.12
C ILE A 31 -3.76 2.51 -16.62
N GLY A 32 -2.79 2.13 -17.47
CA GLY A 32 -1.91 1.01 -17.16
C GLY A 32 -0.64 1.38 -16.40
N LYS A 33 -0.32 2.67 -16.31
CA LYS A 33 0.90 3.12 -15.65
C LYS A 33 0.67 4.47 -14.98
N SER A 34 1.33 4.70 -13.87
CA SER A 34 1.24 5.96 -13.16
C SER A 34 2.48 6.15 -12.29
N LYS A 35 2.56 7.27 -11.63
CA LYS A 35 3.61 7.48 -10.65
C LYS A 35 3.14 6.98 -9.30
N CYS A 36 4.09 6.51 -8.49
CA CYS A 36 3.82 6.13 -7.11
C CYS A 36 3.10 7.28 -6.40
N MET A 37 2.03 6.98 -5.70
CA MET A 37 1.25 8.02 -5.02
C MET A 37 1.83 8.38 -3.65
N CYS A 38 3.06 7.99 -3.39
CA CYS A 38 3.77 8.35 -2.18
C CYS A 38 4.96 9.25 -2.50
N CYS A 39 5.90 8.77 -3.31
CA CYS A 39 7.07 9.56 -3.66
C CYS A 39 6.91 10.35 -4.96
N TYR A 40 5.95 9.98 -5.78
CA TYR A 40 5.67 10.62 -7.07
C TYR A 40 6.85 10.62 -8.04
N SER A 41 7.83 9.78 -7.80
CA SER A 41 9.02 9.68 -8.65
C SER A 41 9.11 8.36 -9.40
N THR A 42 8.73 7.28 -8.75
CA THR A 42 8.86 5.94 -9.30
C THR A 42 7.61 5.57 -10.08
N ASP A 43 7.80 4.96 -11.25
CA ASP A 43 6.67 4.48 -12.04
C ASP A 43 6.13 3.19 -11.43
N ILE A 44 4.80 3.07 -11.43
CA ILE A 44 4.11 1.84 -11.04
C ILE A 44 3.17 1.47 -12.17
N THR A 45 2.83 0.18 -12.26
CA THR A 45 1.92 -0.28 -13.29
C THR A 45 0.73 -0.98 -12.66
N GLN A 46 -0.34 -1.07 -13.43
CA GLN A 46 -1.59 -1.70 -12.98
C GLN A 46 -1.37 -3.14 -12.52
N THR A 47 -0.39 -3.82 -13.10
CA THR A 47 -0.11 -5.21 -12.75
C THR A 47 1.06 -5.35 -11.80
N SER A 48 1.73 -4.26 -11.45
CA SER A 48 2.90 -4.32 -10.58
C SER A 48 2.98 -3.08 -9.71
N PHE A 49 2.25 -3.10 -8.63
CA PHE A 49 2.27 -2.01 -7.65
C PHE A 49 1.98 -2.59 -6.28
N ASN A 50 2.21 -1.79 -5.26
CA ASN A 50 1.90 -2.15 -3.88
C ASN A 50 0.79 -1.28 -3.35
N CYS A 51 0.02 -1.80 -2.42
CA CYS A 51 -1.00 -1.02 -1.73
C CYS A 51 -0.42 -0.57 -0.40
N GLY A 52 -0.30 0.73 -0.22
CA GLY A 52 0.20 1.28 1.03
C GLY A 52 -0.94 1.79 1.88
N HIS A 53 -0.87 1.53 3.18
CA HIS A 53 -1.88 2.01 4.11
C HIS A 53 -1.68 3.50 4.38
N ILE A 54 -2.76 4.27 4.28
CA ILE A 54 -2.71 5.70 4.62
C ILE A 54 -2.52 5.83 6.13
N VAL A 55 -3.34 5.12 6.89
CA VAL A 55 -3.11 4.97 8.33
C VAL A 55 -2.54 3.58 8.51
N ALA A 56 -1.34 3.49 9.07
CA ALA A 56 -0.63 2.22 9.21
C ALA A 56 -1.43 1.23 10.07
N GLU A 57 -1.28 -0.06 9.76
CA GLU A 57 -1.92 -1.10 10.55
C GLU A 57 -1.50 -1.02 12.02
N ALA A 58 -0.23 -0.66 12.26
CA ALA A 58 0.27 -0.49 13.62
C ALA A 58 -0.49 0.61 14.36
N ASN A 59 -1.12 1.53 13.63
CA ASN A 59 -1.91 2.61 14.19
C ASN A 59 -3.41 2.39 13.97
N ARG A 60 -3.79 1.12 13.83
CA ARG A 60 -5.17 0.67 13.68
C ARG A 60 -5.82 1.03 12.35
N GLY A 61 -4.99 1.19 11.31
CA GLY A 61 -5.52 1.40 9.97
C GLY A 61 -6.08 0.11 9.41
N ASP A 62 -7.24 0.19 8.77
CA ASP A 62 -7.89 -0.97 8.16
C ASP A 62 -7.34 -1.23 6.76
N THR A 63 -7.43 -2.48 6.33
CA THR A 63 -7.06 -2.87 4.96
C THR A 63 -8.30 -2.79 4.09
N ILE A 64 -8.69 -1.57 3.78
CA ILE A 64 -9.86 -1.29 2.94
C ILE A 64 -9.47 -0.26 1.88
N VAL A 65 -10.22 -0.21 0.80
CA VAL A 65 -9.89 0.63 -0.36
C VAL A 65 -9.66 2.08 0.04
N SER A 66 -10.50 2.63 0.92
CA SER A 66 -10.39 4.04 1.30
C SER A 66 -9.15 4.35 2.13
N ASN A 67 -8.48 3.32 2.66
CA ASN A 67 -7.26 3.50 3.45
C ASN A 67 -6.02 3.00 2.72
N LEU A 68 -6.11 2.77 1.42
CA LEU A 68 -5.00 2.24 0.64
C LEU A 68 -4.74 3.11 -0.57
N LYS A 69 -3.47 3.21 -0.96
CA LYS A 69 -3.07 3.91 -2.18
C LYS A 69 -2.05 3.08 -2.94
N PRO A 70 -2.02 3.21 -4.28
CA PRO A 70 -1.01 2.50 -5.09
C PRO A 70 0.33 3.20 -4.97
N ILE A 71 1.32 2.46 -4.51
CA ILE A 71 2.67 2.99 -4.28
C ILE A 71 3.71 2.00 -4.80
N CYS A 72 4.95 2.46 -4.89
CA CYS A 72 6.03 1.59 -5.35
C CYS A 72 6.53 0.71 -4.20
N GLN A 73 7.23 -0.36 -4.59
CA GLN A 73 7.79 -1.30 -3.62
C GLN A 73 8.71 -0.60 -2.63
N ASN A 74 9.51 0.32 -3.13
CA ASN A 74 10.48 1.00 -2.29
C ASN A 74 9.82 1.80 -1.18
N CYS A 75 8.77 2.56 -1.51
CA CYS A 75 8.03 3.30 -0.52
C CYS A 75 7.35 2.38 0.47
N ASN A 76 6.78 1.27 -0.04
CA ASN A 76 6.10 0.32 0.82
C ASN A 76 7.05 -0.28 1.85
N SER A 77 8.26 -0.63 1.41
CA SER A 77 9.26 -1.21 2.31
C SER A 77 9.80 -0.19 3.30
N SER A 78 9.98 1.05 2.85
CA SER A 78 10.59 2.08 3.68
C SER A 78 9.65 2.69 4.71
N MET A 79 8.35 2.65 4.41
CA MET A 79 7.36 3.30 5.27
C MET A 79 7.25 2.64 6.65
N GLY A 80 7.39 1.32 6.68
CA GLY A 80 7.32 0.59 7.95
C GLY A 80 6.01 0.80 8.67
N THR A 81 6.07 1.26 9.92
CA THR A 81 4.88 1.47 10.73
C THR A 81 4.40 2.92 10.73
N LYS A 82 5.00 3.77 9.91
CA LYS A 82 4.60 5.16 9.83
C LYS A 82 3.35 5.32 9.00
N ASN A 83 2.53 6.30 9.35
CA ASN A 83 1.43 6.67 8.49
C ASN A 83 1.99 7.30 7.22
N MET A 84 1.26 7.17 6.12
CA MET A 84 1.75 7.64 4.82
C MET A 84 2.07 9.14 4.84
N GLU A 85 1.24 9.92 5.51
CA GLU A 85 1.47 11.37 5.59
C GLU A 85 2.80 11.69 6.27
N GLU A 86 3.11 11.01 7.35
CA GLU A 86 4.37 11.20 8.06
C GLU A 86 5.56 10.82 7.20
N PHE A 87 5.43 9.70 6.51
CA PHE A 87 6.49 9.22 5.65
C PHE A 87 6.73 10.18 4.48
N MET A 88 5.66 10.68 3.89
CA MET A 88 5.77 11.62 2.77
C MET A 88 6.48 12.90 3.18
N LYS A 89 6.21 13.37 4.40
CA LYS A 89 6.90 14.55 4.90
C LYS A 89 8.40 14.32 5.02
N SER A 90 8.80 13.11 5.36
CA SER A 90 10.22 12.80 5.52
C SER A 90 10.96 12.71 4.19
N LEU A 91 10.24 12.67 3.08
CA LEU A 91 10.85 12.60 1.75
C LEU A 91 11.24 13.97 1.20
N LYS A 92 10.85 15.03 1.86
CA LYS A 92 11.14 16.39 1.38
C LYS A 92 12.44 16.93 1.91
#